data_5b1eaf5082e28f9fef377ffba5e4246e
#
_entry.id   5b1eaf5082e28f9fef377ffba5e4246e
#
_cell.length_a   1.000
_cell.length_b   1.000
_cell.length_c   1.000
_cell.angle_alpha   90.00
_cell.angle_beta   90.00
_cell.angle_gamma   90.00
#
_symmetry.space_group_name_H-M   'P 1'
#
loop_
_entity.id
_entity.type
_entity.pdbx_description
1 polymer ?
#
loop_
_entity_poly.entity_id
_entity_poly.type
_entity_poly.pdbx_seq_one_letter_code
_entity_poly.pdbx_strand_id
1 'polypeptide(L)'
;MNRFSKIFRIAVIATSLALTLSSVAHAQQVPLQDKPFAEHKIVLQLSDNDPRKQALVIGVANNLLKFYDPDKVAIEVVAFGPGIDLLRGENPSRKQVESLIAQGVRFDVCLNTVDTIERETGRRPDIVPSATPVQVGVGQILLLTENGYTLVRP
;
A
#
# COMPACT_ATOMS: atom_id res chain seq x y z
N MET A 1 -16.74 -44.20 71.51
CA MET A 1 -16.76 -42.82 72.03
C MET A 1 -15.94 -41.98 71.07
N ASN A 2 -16.60 -41.41 70.12
CA ASN A 2 -16.75 -40.00 69.83
C ASN A 2 -15.51 -39.27 69.39
N ARG A 3 -15.47 -38.84 68.19
CA ARG A 3 -15.70 -37.40 67.92
C ARG A 3 -15.74 -37.10 66.42
N PHE A 4 -16.83 -36.54 65.99
CA PHE A 4 -17.02 -35.92 64.71
C PHE A 4 -16.05 -34.79 64.50
N SER A 5 -15.32 -34.77 63.37
CA SER A 5 -14.64 -33.61 62.86
C SER A 5 -15.22 -33.28 61.50
N LYS A 6 -15.99 -32.24 61.51
CA LYS A 6 -16.54 -31.62 60.28
C LYS A 6 -15.43 -30.93 59.52
N ILE A 7 -15.06 -31.50 58.38
CA ILE A 7 -14.13 -30.83 57.46
C ILE A 7 -14.94 -29.90 56.59
N PHE A 8 -14.74 -28.61 56.83
CA PHE A 8 -15.28 -27.50 56.05
C PHE A 8 -14.55 -27.49 54.71
N ARG A 9 -15.23 -27.88 53.63
CA ARG A 9 -14.69 -27.73 52.26
C ARG A 9 -14.96 -26.29 51.77
N ILE A 10 -13.94 -25.47 51.78
CA ILE A 10 -13.97 -24.17 51.16
C ILE A 10 -13.74 -24.39 49.66
N ALA A 11 -14.79 -24.22 48.85
CA ALA A 11 -14.71 -24.19 47.41
C ALA A 11 -14.15 -22.81 46.99
N VAL A 12 -12.90 -22.79 46.56
CA VAL A 12 -12.31 -21.61 45.92
C VAL A 12 -12.77 -21.62 44.48
N ILE A 13 -13.70 -20.74 44.16
CA ILE A 13 -14.10 -20.44 42.76
C ILE A 13 -13.03 -19.53 42.20
N ALA A 14 -12.12 -20.07 41.43
CA ALA A 14 -11.18 -19.30 40.64
C ALA A 14 -11.90 -18.77 39.38
N THR A 15 -12.37 -17.53 39.44
CA THR A 15 -12.86 -16.78 38.28
C THR A 15 -11.66 -16.38 37.43
N SER A 16 -11.37 -17.17 36.41
CA SER A 16 -10.39 -16.83 35.38
C SER A 16 -11.01 -15.74 34.46
N LEU A 17 -10.62 -14.48 34.71
CA LEU A 17 -10.91 -13.35 33.86
C LEU A 17 -10.03 -13.48 32.59
N ALA A 18 -10.58 -14.06 31.53
CA ALA A 18 -9.94 -14.10 30.23
C ALA A 18 -9.91 -12.68 29.64
N LEU A 19 -8.76 -11.99 29.75
CA LEU A 19 -8.49 -10.78 28.98
C LEU A 19 -8.40 -11.17 27.50
N THR A 20 -9.45 -10.95 26.74
CA THR A 20 -9.41 -10.95 25.28
C THR A 20 -8.63 -9.73 24.82
N LEU A 21 -7.34 -9.91 24.53
CA LEU A 21 -6.54 -8.94 23.80
C LEU A 21 -7.12 -8.83 22.38
N SER A 22 -7.98 -7.85 22.17
CA SER A 22 -8.40 -7.45 20.83
C SER A 22 -7.15 -6.90 20.12
N SER A 23 -6.52 -7.72 19.30
CA SER A 23 -5.49 -7.28 18.38
C SER A 23 -6.13 -6.30 17.38
N VAL A 24 -5.96 -5.00 17.63
CA VAL A 24 -6.27 -4.00 16.62
C VAL A 24 -5.25 -4.22 15.51
N ALA A 25 -5.69 -4.84 14.41
CA ALA A 25 -4.89 -4.94 13.20
C ALA A 25 -4.66 -3.51 12.69
N HIS A 26 -3.54 -2.93 13.05
CA HIS A 26 -3.05 -1.73 12.40
C HIS A 26 -2.72 -2.11 10.95
N ALA A 27 -3.42 -1.50 10.00
CA ALA A 27 -3.03 -1.58 8.60
C ALA A 27 -1.55 -1.16 8.53
N GLN A 28 -0.67 -2.10 8.18
CA GLN A 28 0.75 -1.82 8.09
C GLN A 28 0.96 -0.79 6.98
N GLN A 29 1.37 0.40 7.38
CA GLN A 29 1.79 1.43 6.44
C GLN A 29 3.07 0.96 5.75
N VAL A 30 3.09 1.05 4.42
CA VAL A 30 4.29 0.75 3.64
C VAL A 30 5.35 1.81 3.96
N PRO A 31 6.59 1.41 4.28
CA PRO A 31 7.67 2.35 4.52
C PRO A 31 7.87 3.29 3.34
N LEU A 32 8.22 4.54 3.62
CA LEU A 32 8.63 5.49 2.57
C LEU A 32 9.84 4.95 1.80
N GLN A 33 10.01 5.42 0.56
CA GLN A 33 11.20 5.09 -0.22
C GLN A 33 12.47 5.50 0.53
N ASP A 34 13.43 4.58 0.60
CA ASP A 34 14.77 4.89 1.10
C ASP A 34 15.61 5.51 -0.04
N LYS A 35 15.48 6.83 -0.19
CA LYS A 35 16.28 7.65 -1.11
C LYS A 35 16.91 8.82 -0.34
N PRO A 36 18.00 8.57 0.40
CA PRO A 36 18.58 9.54 1.31
C PRO A 36 19.14 10.80 0.62
N PHE A 37 19.45 10.71 -0.68
CA PHE A 37 19.97 11.82 -1.47
C PHE A 37 18.90 12.54 -2.28
N ALA A 38 17.65 12.15 -2.20
CA ALA A 38 16.57 12.80 -2.93
C ALA A 38 16.32 14.21 -2.38
N GLU A 39 16.53 15.20 -3.24
CA GLU A 39 16.26 16.62 -2.97
C GLU A 39 14.82 16.99 -3.34
N HIS A 40 14.21 16.20 -4.24
CA HIS A 40 12.85 16.38 -4.71
C HIS A 40 12.02 15.13 -4.48
N LYS A 41 10.78 15.31 -4.01
CA LYS A 41 9.85 14.21 -3.73
C LYS A 41 8.52 14.47 -4.41
N ILE A 42 8.08 13.57 -5.26
CA ILE A 42 6.88 13.74 -6.09
C ILE A 42 6.02 12.49 -6.01
N VAL A 43 4.73 12.69 -5.75
CA VAL A 43 3.72 11.65 -5.90
C VAL A 43 2.83 11.95 -7.10
N LEU A 44 2.77 11.01 -8.03
CA LEU A 44 1.90 11.04 -9.21
C LEU A 44 0.65 10.24 -8.91
N GLN A 45 -0.51 10.88 -8.98
CA GLN A 45 -1.79 10.21 -8.80
C GLN A 45 -2.27 9.63 -10.13
N LEU A 46 -2.67 8.36 -10.13
CA LEU A 46 -3.37 7.73 -11.24
C LEU A 46 -4.66 7.06 -10.77
N SER A 47 -5.80 7.63 -11.14
CA SER A 47 -7.14 7.09 -10.80
C SER A 47 -7.99 6.74 -12.03
N ASP A 48 -7.38 6.67 -13.19
CA ASP A 48 -8.04 6.61 -14.49
C ASP A 48 -7.39 5.55 -15.38
N ASN A 49 -8.18 4.84 -16.19
CA ASN A 49 -7.69 3.84 -17.13
C ASN A 49 -7.58 4.36 -18.58
N ASP A 50 -7.70 5.68 -18.80
CA ASP A 50 -7.43 6.26 -20.13
C ASP A 50 -5.98 6.01 -20.53
N PRO A 51 -5.69 5.33 -21.65
CA PRO A 51 -4.33 5.05 -22.09
C PRO A 51 -3.46 6.29 -22.27
N ARG A 52 -4.05 7.44 -22.60
CA ARG A 52 -3.32 8.72 -22.74
C ARG A 52 -2.85 9.23 -21.38
N LYS A 53 -3.67 9.09 -20.33
CA LYS A 53 -3.28 9.43 -18.97
C LYS A 53 -2.22 8.48 -18.41
N GLN A 54 -2.34 7.19 -18.69
CA GLN A 54 -1.30 6.20 -18.36
C GLN A 54 0.03 6.55 -19.02
N ALA A 55 0.01 6.85 -20.34
CA ALA A 55 1.20 7.27 -21.07
C ALA A 55 1.77 8.60 -20.54
N LEU A 56 0.90 9.54 -20.13
CA LEU A 56 1.32 10.81 -19.54
C LEU A 56 2.05 10.61 -18.21
N VAL A 57 1.51 9.78 -17.30
CA VAL A 57 2.16 9.44 -16.02
C VAL A 57 3.56 8.84 -16.25
N ILE A 58 3.67 7.88 -17.17
CA ILE A 58 4.96 7.27 -17.55
C ILE A 58 5.91 8.33 -18.10
N GLY A 59 5.42 9.19 -19.00
CA GLY A 59 6.21 10.27 -19.59
C GLY A 59 6.71 11.27 -18.55
N VAL A 60 5.84 11.68 -17.62
CA VAL A 60 6.21 12.60 -16.52
C VAL A 60 7.29 11.95 -15.64
N ALA A 61 7.13 10.69 -15.22
CA ALA A 61 8.13 10.00 -14.43
C ALA A 61 9.51 9.93 -15.15
N ASN A 62 9.52 9.56 -16.44
CA ASN A 62 10.75 9.54 -17.24
C ASN A 62 11.40 10.94 -17.35
N ASN A 63 10.60 11.99 -17.56
CA ASN A 63 11.12 13.35 -17.69
C ASN A 63 11.70 13.86 -16.37
N LEU A 64 11.08 13.52 -15.23
CA LEU A 64 11.60 13.88 -13.92
C LEU A 64 12.93 13.19 -13.61
N LEU A 65 13.07 11.89 -13.93
CA LEU A 65 14.33 11.15 -13.78
C LEU A 65 15.45 11.77 -14.63
N LYS A 66 15.13 12.19 -15.87
CA LYS A 66 16.10 12.84 -16.75
C LYS A 66 16.49 14.24 -16.28
N PHE A 67 15.56 14.97 -15.70
CA PHE A 67 15.77 16.37 -15.30
C PHE A 67 16.55 16.49 -13.99
N TYR A 68 16.23 15.64 -13.00
CA TYR A 68 16.79 15.74 -11.65
C TYR A 68 17.90 14.70 -11.35
N ASP A 69 18.11 13.71 -12.21
CA ASP A 69 18.85 12.50 -11.92
C ASP A 69 18.09 11.51 -10.98
N PRO A 70 18.19 10.18 -11.23
CA PRO A 70 17.49 9.17 -10.45
C PRO A 70 17.79 9.19 -8.95
N ASP A 71 18.99 9.57 -8.54
CA ASP A 71 19.38 9.61 -7.13
C ASP A 71 18.88 10.87 -6.41
N LYS A 72 18.54 11.93 -7.18
CA LYS A 72 18.13 13.22 -6.65
C LYS A 72 16.61 13.40 -6.56
N VAL A 73 15.84 12.48 -7.10
CA VAL A 73 14.38 12.57 -7.09
C VAL A 73 13.75 11.27 -6.60
N ALA A 74 12.84 11.36 -5.63
CA ALA A 74 11.96 10.28 -5.22
C ALA A 74 10.61 10.43 -5.93
N ILE A 75 10.23 9.43 -6.73
CA ILE A 75 8.98 9.43 -7.49
C ILE A 75 8.17 8.23 -7.05
N GLU A 76 6.93 8.47 -6.61
CA GLU A 76 5.95 7.43 -6.34
C GLU A 76 4.71 7.66 -7.22
N VAL A 77 4.24 6.60 -7.87
CA VAL A 77 3.00 6.59 -8.64
C VAL A 77 1.97 5.81 -7.85
N VAL A 78 0.93 6.47 -7.37
CA VAL A 78 -0.13 5.81 -6.60
C VAL A 78 -1.32 5.56 -7.51
N ALA A 79 -1.56 4.28 -7.84
CA ALA A 79 -2.66 3.82 -8.68
C ALA A 79 -3.81 3.26 -7.83
N PHE A 80 -5.02 3.78 -8.03
CA PHE A 80 -6.25 3.31 -7.37
C PHE A 80 -7.46 3.45 -8.28
N GLY A 81 -8.59 2.81 -7.92
CA GLY A 81 -9.75 2.76 -8.79
C GLY A 81 -9.38 2.22 -10.19
N PRO A 82 -9.94 2.76 -11.27
CA PRO A 82 -9.59 2.34 -12.63
C PRO A 82 -8.10 2.48 -12.97
N GLY A 83 -7.37 3.33 -12.28
CA GLY A 83 -5.94 3.57 -12.52
C GLY A 83 -5.03 2.38 -12.26
N ILE A 84 -5.47 1.38 -11.48
CA ILE A 84 -4.67 0.15 -11.29
C ILE A 84 -4.48 -0.64 -12.57
N ASP A 85 -5.25 -0.35 -13.62
CA ASP A 85 -5.12 -0.98 -14.93
C ASP A 85 -3.70 -0.85 -15.51
N LEU A 86 -3.01 0.27 -15.26
CA LEU A 86 -1.60 0.44 -15.63
C LEU A 86 -0.69 -0.65 -15.05
N LEU A 87 -1.03 -1.17 -13.88
CA LEU A 87 -0.23 -2.15 -13.14
C LEU A 87 -0.69 -3.60 -13.38
N ARG A 88 -1.61 -3.84 -14.30
CA ARG A 88 -2.03 -5.19 -14.65
C ARG A 88 -0.99 -5.89 -15.52
N GLY A 89 -0.87 -7.21 -15.31
CA GLY A 89 0.11 -8.02 -16.03
C GLY A 89 -0.04 -8.00 -17.54
N GLU A 90 -1.28 -7.83 -18.04
CA GLU A 90 -1.61 -7.74 -19.47
C GLU A 90 -1.53 -6.30 -20.04
N ASN A 91 -1.25 -5.27 -19.22
CA ASN A 91 -1.21 -3.88 -19.73
C ASN A 91 -0.08 -3.70 -20.76
N PRO A 92 -0.34 -3.05 -21.90
CA PRO A 92 0.67 -2.83 -22.96
C PRO A 92 1.90 -2.06 -22.47
N SER A 93 1.74 -1.20 -21.44
CA SER A 93 2.81 -0.40 -20.86
C SER A 93 3.63 -1.10 -19.79
N ARG A 94 3.36 -2.39 -19.51
CA ARG A 94 4.03 -3.18 -18.46
C ARG A 94 5.56 -3.04 -18.49
N LYS A 95 6.18 -3.19 -19.65
CA LYS A 95 7.64 -3.09 -19.79
C LYS A 95 8.18 -1.71 -19.42
N GLN A 96 7.41 -0.65 -19.70
CA GLN A 96 7.76 0.71 -19.34
C GLN A 96 7.66 0.94 -17.83
N VAL A 97 6.63 0.40 -17.18
CA VAL A 97 6.47 0.40 -15.73
C VAL A 97 7.63 -0.33 -15.07
N GLU A 98 7.95 -1.56 -15.51
CA GLU A 98 9.07 -2.35 -15.00
C GLU A 98 10.41 -1.62 -15.16
N SER A 99 10.61 -0.94 -16.31
CA SER A 99 11.81 -0.12 -16.56
C SER A 99 11.92 1.07 -15.60
N LEU A 100 10.81 1.74 -15.30
CA LEU A 100 10.77 2.85 -14.33
C LEU A 100 11.05 2.34 -12.91
N ILE A 101 10.50 1.19 -12.54
CA ILE A 101 10.77 0.56 -11.24
C ILE A 101 12.27 0.23 -11.11
N ALA A 102 12.90 -0.32 -12.15
CA ALA A 102 14.32 -0.59 -12.17
C ALA A 102 15.18 0.70 -12.03
N GLN A 103 14.65 1.86 -12.39
CA GLN A 103 15.26 3.17 -12.20
C GLN A 103 14.91 3.82 -10.85
N GLY A 104 14.21 3.09 -9.97
CA GLY A 104 13.89 3.53 -8.62
C GLY A 104 12.62 4.36 -8.50
N VAL A 105 11.72 4.32 -9.48
CA VAL A 105 10.34 4.82 -9.33
C VAL A 105 9.52 3.75 -8.60
N ARG A 106 8.77 4.12 -7.58
CA ARG A 106 7.85 3.21 -6.90
C ARG A 106 6.45 3.33 -7.50
N PHE A 107 5.83 2.20 -7.76
CA PHE A 107 4.43 2.11 -8.19
C PHE A 107 3.63 1.42 -7.10
N ASP A 108 2.71 2.16 -6.50
CA ASP A 108 1.83 1.69 -5.43
C ASP A 108 0.49 1.26 -6.00
N VAL A 109 0.03 0.06 -5.65
CA VAL A 109 -1.28 -0.46 -6.02
C VAL A 109 -2.22 -0.50 -4.82
N CYS A 110 -3.39 0.11 -4.94
CA CYS A 110 -4.41 0.15 -3.89
C CYS A 110 -5.08 -1.22 -3.71
N LEU A 111 -4.85 -1.88 -2.57
CA LEU A 111 -5.44 -3.18 -2.26
C LEU A 111 -6.96 -3.11 -2.13
N ASN A 112 -7.53 -2.03 -1.58
CA ASN A 112 -8.99 -1.86 -1.53
C ASN A 112 -9.61 -1.90 -2.94
N THR A 113 -8.91 -1.39 -3.96
CA THR A 113 -9.37 -1.49 -5.35
C THR A 113 -9.26 -2.92 -5.87
N VAL A 114 -8.14 -3.59 -5.61
CA VAL A 114 -7.91 -4.98 -5.98
C VAL A 114 -9.00 -5.89 -5.38
N ASP A 115 -9.27 -5.73 -4.09
CA ASP A 115 -10.26 -6.52 -3.35
C ASP A 115 -11.69 -6.22 -3.82
N THR A 116 -11.97 -4.97 -4.24
CA THR A 116 -13.26 -4.60 -4.84
C THR A 116 -13.46 -5.30 -6.17
N ILE A 117 -12.47 -5.29 -7.06
CA ILE A 117 -12.54 -5.99 -8.35
C ILE A 117 -12.73 -7.50 -8.13
N GLU A 118 -11.99 -8.10 -7.21
CA GLU A 118 -12.13 -9.51 -6.89
C GLU A 118 -13.55 -9.83 -6.41
N ARG A 119 -14.12 -9.02 -5.54
CA ARG A 119 -15.49 -9.19 -5.02
C ARG A 119 -16.55 -9.03 -6.12
N GLU A 120 -16.36 -8.09 -7.04
CA GLU A 120 -17.33 -7.81 -8.12
C GLU A 120 -17.25 -8.81 -9.28
N THR A 121 -16.04 -9.30 -9.58
CA THR A 121 -15.80 -10.17 -10.75
C THR A 121 -15.58 -11.63 -10.41
N GLY A 122 -15.42 -11.96 -9.10
CA GLY A 122 -15.02 -13.28 -8.63
C GLY A 122 -13.56 -13.65 -8.94
N ARG A 123 -12.76 -12.69 -9.45
CA ARG A 123 -11.38 -12.93 -9.90
C ARG A 123 -10.47 -11.80 -9.45
N ARG A 124 -9.41 -12.17 -8.74
CA ARG A 124 -8.37 -11.21 -8.38
C ARG A 124 -7.57 -10.78 -9.62
N PRO A 125 -7.40 -9.47 -9.87
CA PRO A 125 -6.60 -9.00 -10.98
C PRO A 125 -5.13 -9.42 -10.81
N ASP A 126 -4.50 -9.82 -11.92
CA ASP A 126 -3.06 -10.07 -11.98
C ASP A 126 -2.33 -8.72 -11.99
N ILE A 127 -1.58 -8.45 -10.95
CA ILE A 127 -0.81 -7.20 -10.78
C ILE A 127 0.68 -7.51 -10.97
N VAL A 128 1.41 -6.61 -11.59
CA VAL A 128 2.88 -6.75 -11.76
C VAL A 128 3.54 -6.98 -10.39
N PRO A 129 4.37 -8.03 -10.24
CA PRO A 129 4.91 -8.42 -8.93
C PRO A 129 5.78 -7.37 -8.26
N SER A 130 6.34 -6.46 -9.07
CA SER A 130 7.19 -5.36 -8.60
C SER A 130 6.42 -4.12 -8.12
N ALA A 131 5.09 -4.10 -8.27
CA ALA A 131 4.27 -3.04 -7.68
C ALA A 131 4.18 -3.22 -6.16
N THR A 132 4.21 -2.10 -5.44
CA THR A 132 4.12 -2.08 -3.98
C THR A 132 2.65 -2.07 -3.54
N PRO A 133 2.17 -3.07 -2.79
CA PRO A 133 0.80 -3.06 -2.30
C PRO A 133 0.63 -2.04 -1.16
N VAL A 134 -0.36 -1.15 -1.28
CA VAL A 134 -0.78 -0.22 -0.24
C VAL A 134 -2.25 -0.44 0.09
N GLN A 135 -2.64 -0.42 1.36
CA GLN A 135 -4.01 -0.74 1.74
C GLN A 135 -5.01 0.25 1.16
N VAL A 136 -4.73 1.55 1.26
CA VAL A 136 -5.60 2.64 0.81
C VAL A 136 -4.79 3.62 -0.03
N GLY A 137 -5.03 3.68 -1.35
CA GLY A 137 -4.26 4.53 -2.26
C GLY A 137 -4.29 6.02 -1.89
N VAL A 138 -5.48 6.57 -1.58
CA VAL A 138 -5.59 7.98 -1.14
C VAL A 138 -4.91 8.20 0.22
N GLY A 139 -4.96 7.20 1.12
CA GLY A 139 -4.23 7.25 2.40
C GLY A 139 -2.72 7.29 2.19
N GLN A 140 -2.20 6.53 1.21
CA GLN A 140 -0.79 6.59 0.84
C GLN A 140 -0.40 7.97 0.28
N ILE A 141 -1.24 8.58 -0.58
CA ILE A 141 -1.00 9.95 -1.07
C ILE A 141 -0.91 10.94 0.09
N LEU A 142 -1.84 10.85 1.05
CA LEU A 142 -1.82 11.71 2.23
C LEU A 142 -0.53 11.52 3.03
N LEU A 143 -0.16 10.27 3.33
CA LEU A 143 1.09 9.95 4.02
C LEU A 143 2.31 10.55 3.30
N LEU A 144 2.38 10.41 1.98
CA LEU A 144 3.47 10.95 1.17
C LEU A 144 3.52 12.48 1.25
N THR A 145 2.39 13.17 1.10
CA THR A 145 2.34 14.64 1.16
C THR A 145 2.72 15.16 2.54
N GLU A 146 2.34 14.49 3.62
CA GLU A 146 2.75 14.81 4.99
C GLU A 146 4.28 14.61 5.20
N ASN A 147 4.92 13.76 4.37
CA ASN A 147 6.36 13.52 4.36
C ASN A 147 7.12 14.29 3.27
N GLY A 148 6.54 15.38 2.78
CA GLY A 148 7.19 16.34 1.90
C GLY A 148 7.12 16.00 0.41
N TYR A 149 6.28 15.04 0.01
CA TYR A 149 6.01 14.80 -1.41
C TYR A 149 5.05 15.86 -1.98
N THR A 150 5.36 16.35 -3.16
CA THR A 150 4.45 17.20 -3.92
C THR A 150 3.50 16.35 -4.74
N LEU A 151 2.20 16.52 -4.55
CA LEU A 151 1.18 15.83 -5.35
C LEU A 151 1.04 16.45 -6.73
N VAL A 152 1.20 15.63 -7.77
CA VAL A 152 0.94 16.00 -9.17
C VAL A 152 -0.09 15.04 -9.76
N ARG A 153 -1.05 15.59 -10.47
CA ARG A 153 -2.10 14.86 -11.20
C ARG A 153 -1.94 15.12 -12.69
N PRO A 154 -1.20 14.27 -13.40
CA PRO A 154 -1.00 14.45 -14.84
C PRO A 154 -2.27 14.26 -15.66
#